data_a6716b000709135147da1bff4e1ce164
#
_entry.id   a6716b000709135147da1bff4e1ce164
#
_cell.length_a   1.000
_cell.length_b   1.000
_cell.length_c   1.000
_cell.angle_alpha   90.00
_cell.angle_beta   90.00
_cell.angle_gamma   90.00
#
_symmetry.space_group_name_H-M   'P 1'
#
loop_
_entity.id
_entity.type
_entity.pdbx_description
1 polymer ?
#
loop_
_entity_poly.entity_id
_entity_poly.type
_entity_poly.pdbx_seq_one_letter_code
_entity_poly.pdbx_strand_id
1 'polypeptide(L)'
;MADGSRIRELRTRRGLLQRELAEMVGVTESAVRNYELGLRTPRPQHLEAIARALEVDPASLVDYGVDTARDALEVLLRLEEGFGARPEADAAGARVAVDPAAPGAQKLDAAVRAWAAMRARRDSGEISEEEYLDWKRGFGKRVG
;
A
#
# COMPACT_ATOMS: atom_id res chain seq x y z
N MET A 1 4.90 -11.87 0.98
CA MET A 1 4.38 -12.53 -0.25
C MET A 1 3.76 -11.46 -1.14
N ALA A 2 3.85 -11.59 -2.46
CA ALA A 2 3.22 -10.62 -3.36
C ALA A 2 1.71 -10.85 -3.43
N ASP A 3 0.96 -9.76 -3.53
CA ASP A 3 -0.49 -9.78 -3.73
C ASP A 3 -0.80 -9.79 -5.24
N GLY A 4 -1.08 -10.98 -5.77
CA GLY A 4 -1.38 -11.15 -7.20
C GLY A 4 -2.64 -10.40 -7.65
N SER A 5 -3.65 -10.33 -6.81
CA SER A 5 -4.89 -9.59 -7.12
C SER A 5 -4.61 -8.09 -7.23
N ARG A 6 -3.70 -7.57 -6.43
CA ARG A 6 -3.27 -6.18 -6.48
C ARG A 6 -2.47 -5.88 -7.76
N ILE A 7 -1.60 -6.80 -8.16
CA ILE A 7 -0.88 -6.68 -9.43
C ILE A 7 -1.86 -6.57 -10.60
N ARG A 8 -2.87 -7.44 -10.63
CA ARG A 8 -3.91 -7.42 -11.67
C ARG A 8 -4.73 -6.13 -11.66
N GLU A 9 -5.15 -5.68 -10.48
CA GLU A 9 -5.91 -4.43 -10.32
C GLU A 9 -5.14 -3.24 -10.89
N LEU A 10 -3.88 -3.08 -10.47
CA LEU A 10 -3.05 -1.96 -10.89
C LEU A 10 -2.66 -2.02 -12.36
N ARG A 11 -2.40 -3.21 -12.90
CA ARG A 11 -2.16 -3.39 -14.34
C ARG A 11 -3.38 -2.95 -15.14
N THR A 12 -4.56 -3.41 -14.75
CA THR A 12 -5.81 -3.06 -15.43
C THR A 12 -6.09 -1.56 -15.36
N ARG A 13 -5.86 -0.94 -14.22
CA ARG A 13 -5.99 0.52 -14.06
C ARG A 13 -5.04 1.31 -14.96
N ARG A 14 -3.86 0.77 -15.25
CA ARG A 14 -2.90 1.37 -16.20
C ARG A 14 -3.24 1.08 -17.67
N GLY A 15 -4.29 0.28 -17.92
CA GLY A 15 -4.68 -0.10 -19.28
C GLY A 15 -3.71 -1.06 -19.95
N LEU A 16 -2.86 -1.75 -19.18
CA LEU A 16 -1.86 -2.67 -19.71
C LEU A 16 -2.42 -4.08 -19.85
N LEU A 17 -2.07 -4.74 -20.96
CA LEU A 17 -2.28 -6.18 -21.12
C LEU A 17 -1.22 -6.96 -20.34
N GLN A 18 -1.51 -8.23 -20.01
CA GLN A 18 -0.51 -9.09 -19.36
C GLN A 18 0.78 -9.19 -20.17
N ARG A 19 0.66 -9.29 -21.49
CA ARG A 19 1.80 -9.32 -22.41
C ARG A 19 2.64 -8.03 -22.31
N GLU A 20 1.99 -6.87 -22.26
CA GLU A 20 2.68 -5.58 -22.19
C GLU A 20 3.45 -5.44 -20.87
N LEU A 21 2.82 -5.81 -19.75
CA LEU A 21 3.52 -5.82 -18.47
C LEU A 21 4.70 -6.80 -18.47
N ALA A 22 4.50 -7.98 -19.06
CA ALA A 22 5.58 -8.99 -19.18
C ALA A 22 6.78 -8.45 -19.93
N GLU A 23 6.56 -7.77 -21.05
CA GLU A 23 7.63 -7.14 -21.85
C GLU A 23 8.37 -6.06 -21.04
N MET A 24 7.64 -5.21 -20.30
CA MET A 24 8.24 -4.16 -19.47
C MET A 24 9.10 -4.72 -18.32
N VAL A 25 8.72 -5.86 -17.79
CA VAL A 25 9.39 -6.50 -16.64
C VAL A 25 10.50 -7.45 -17.06
N GLY A 26 10.46 -7.95 -18.30
CA GLY A 26 11.41 -8.93 -18.81
C GLY A 26 11.08 -10.36 -18.39
N VAL A 27 9.80 -10.68 -18.28
CA VAL A 27 9.29 -12.04 -18.01
C VAL A 27 8.32 -12.47 -19.10
N THR A 28 7.86 -13.71 -19.03
CA THR A 28 6.86 -14.21 -19.99
C THR A 28 5.46 -13.76 -19.60
N GLU A 29 4.54 -13.68 -20.55
CA GLU A 29 3.12 -13.43 -20.29
C GLU A 29 2.53 -14.47 -19.32
N SER A 30 2.91 -15.74 -19.49
CA SER A 30 2.53 -16.84 -18.60
C SER A 30 3.00 -16.59 -17.16
N ALA A 31 4.18 -16.02 -16.96
CA ALA A 31 4.69 -15.66 -15.64
C ALA A 31 3.78 -14.59 -14.99
N VAL A 32 3.43 -13.54 -15.72
CA VAL A 32 2.50 -12.49 -15.22
C VAL A 32 1.16 -13.09 -14.83
N ARG A 33 0.60 -13.95 -15.68
CA ARG A 33 -0.66 -14.63 -15.37
C ARG A 33 -0.56 -15.43 -14.07
N ASN A 34 0.52 -16.18 -13.89
CA ASN A 34 0.73 -16.98 -12.69
C ASN A 34 0.93 -16.11 -11.44
N TYR A 35 1.58 -14.95 -11.57
CA TYR A 35 1.69 -13.98 -10.47
C TYR A 35 0.30 -13.44 -10.07
N GLU A 36 -0.51 -13.05 -11.04
CA GLU A 36 -1.86 -12.51 -10.79
C GLU A 36 -2.81 -13.54 -10.19
N LEU A 37 -2.65 -14.81 -10.53
CA LEU A 37 -3.44 -15.92 -9.98
C LEU A 37 -2.93 -16.42 -8.64
N GLY A 38 -1.79 -15.93 -8.15
CA GLY A 38 -1.18 -16.41 -6.92
C GLY A 38 -0.55 -17.80 -7.03
N LEU A 39 -0.39 -18.33 -8.25
CA LEU A 39 0.22 -19.64 -8.49
C LEU A 39 1.74 -19.60 -8.40
N ARG A 40 2.32 -18.43 -8.53
CA ARG A 40 3.75 -18.20 -8.45
C ARG A 40 4.02 -16.82 -7.83
N THR A 41 5.03 -16.73 -6.99
CA THR A 41 5.48 -15.47 -6.40
C THR A 41 6.62 -14.88 -7.22
N PRO A 42 6.55 -13.59 -7.63
CA PRO A 42 7.68 -12.94 -8.30
C PRO A 42 8.90 -12.92 -7.39
N ARG A 43 10.08 -13.08 -7.98
CA ARG A 43 11.34 -12.82 -7.26
C ARG A 43 11.41 -11.33 -6.88
N PRO A 44 12.18 -10.95 -5.84
CA PRO A 44 12.28 -9.55 -5.40
C PRO A 44 12.59 -8.57 -6.54
N GLN A 45 13.52 -8.92 -7.42
CA GLN A 45 13.87 -8.09 -8.59
C GLN A 45 12.72 -7.90 -9.57
N HIS A 46 11.91 -8.95 -9.78
CA HIS A 46 10.73 -8.87 -10.63
C HIS A 46 9.62 -8.05 -9.98
N LEU A 47 9.44 -8.16 -8.66
CA LEU A 47 8.47 -7.36 -7.93
C LEU A 47 8.80 -5.87 -8.03
N GLU A 48 10.08 -5.49 -7.88
CA GLU A 48 10.53 -4.12 -8.08
C GLU A 48 10.30 -3.64 -9.51
N ALA A 49 10.56 -4.48 -10.50
CA ALA A 49 10.33 -4.15 -11.91
C ALA A 49 8.83 -3.98 -12.20
N ILE A 50 7.98 -4.83 -11.64
CA ILE A 50 6.52 -4.71 -11.73
C ILE A 50 6.08 -3.38 -11.09
N ALA A 51 6.58 -3.05 -9.92
CA ALA A 51 6.25 -1.80 -9.22
C ALA A 51 6.64 -0.57 -10.07
N ARG A 52 7.82 -0.58 -10.69
CA ARG A 52 8.25 0.49 -11.60
C ARG A 52 7.34 0.59 -12.82
N ALA A 53 7.00 -0.53 -13.44
CA ALA A 53 6.12 -0.57 -14.61
C ALA A 53 4.72 -0.04 -14.30
N LEU A 54 4.23 -0.31 -13.10
CA LEU A 54 2.92 0.13 -12.61
C LEU A 54 2.96 1.51 -11.93
N GLU A 55 4.15 2.10 -11.77
CA GLU A 55 4.37 3.40 -11.12
C GLU A 55 3.87 3.45 -9.67
N VAL A 56 4.12 2.36 -8.94
CA VAL A 56 3.73 2.23 -7.52
C VAL A 56 4.94 1.89 -6.65
N ASP A 57 4.77 2.04 -5.34
CA ASP A 57 5.75 1.55 -4.38
C ASP A 57 5.68 0.01 -4.30
N PRO A 58 6.82 -0.70 -4.27
CA PRO A 58 6.81 -2.16 -4.11
C PRO A 58 6.03 -2.64 -2.89
N ALA A 59 6.02 -1.88 -1.79
CA ALA A 59 5.28 -2.21 -0.58
C ALA A 59 3.77 -2.32 -0.83
N SER A 60 3.23 -1.60 -1.82
CA SER A 60 1.80 -1.69 -2.17
C SER A 60 1.43 -2.98 -2.89
N LEU A 61 2.41 -3.77 -3.34
CA LEU A 61 2.21 -5.06 -4.00
C LEU A 61 2.41 -6.24 -3.04
N VAL A 62 2.72 -6.00 -1.78
CA VAL A 62 2.93 -7.04 -0.77
C VAL A 62 1.61 -7.36 -0.08
N ASP A 63 1.34 -8.65 0.09
CA ASP A 63 0.26 -9.13 0.95
C ASP A 63 0.74 -9.14 2.40
N TYR A 64 0.15 -8.29 3.23
CA TYR A 64 0.45 -8.20 4.66
C TYR A 64 -0.44 -9.11 5.51
N GLY A 65 -1.31 -9.91 4.90
CA GLY A 65 -2.17 -10.87 5.61
C GLY A 65 -3.21 -10.21 6.52
N VAL A 66 -3.73 -9.05 6.13
CA VAL A 66 -4.75 -8.34 6.91
C VAL A 66 -6.11 -8.58 6.27
N ASP A 67 -6.70 -9.74 6.56
CA ASP A 67 -7.96 -10.18 5.97
C ASP A 67 -9.14 -10.09 6.96
N THR A 68 -8.84 -10.08 8.26
CA THR A 68 -9.85 -10.06 9.33
C THR A 68 -9.64 -8.89 10.28
N ALA A 69 -10.68 -8.56 11.06
CA ALA A 69 -10.56 -7.58 12.14
C ALA A 69 -9.51 -7.99 13.18
N ARG A 70 -9.32 -9.30 13.38
CA ARG A 70 -8.29 -9.81 14.29
C ARG A 70 -6.89 -9.52 13.75
N ASP A 71 -6.68 -9.71 12.46
CA ASP A 71 -5.39 -9.40 11.82
C ASP A 71 -5.10 -7.90 11.90
N ALA A 72 -6.10 -7.07 11.62
CA ALA A 72 -5.97 -5.62 11.75
C ALA A 72 -5.61 -5.19 13.18
N LEU A 73 -6.26 -5.78 14.19
CA LEU A 73 -5.93 -5.52 15.59
C LEU A 73 -4.48 -5.91 15.91
N GLU A 74 -4.01 -7.07 15.44
CA GLU A 74 -2.64 -7.51 15.68
C GLU A 74 -1.62 -6.51 15.10
N VAL A 75 -1.89 -5.97 13.91
CA VAL A 75 -1.05 -4.91 13.32
C VAL A 75 -1.05 -3.66 14.21
N LEU A 76 -2.20 -3.21 14.67
CA LEU A 76 -2.33 -2.03 15.53
C LEU A 76 -1.57 -2.22 16.86
N LEU A 77 -1.65 -3.41 17.47
CA LEU A 77 -0.91 -3.72 18.70
C LEU A 77 0.61 -3.63 18.49
N ARG A 78 1.11 -4.11 17.37
CA ARG A 78 2.53 -4.01 17.02
C ARG A 78 2.95 -2.56 16.74
N LEU A 79 2.06 -1.75 16.20
CA LEU A 79 2.32 -0.32 16.00
C LEU A 79 2.44 0.42 17.35
N GLU A 80 1.69 0.01 18.38
CA GLU A 80 1.88 0.53 19.72
C GLU A 80 3.28 0.20 20.26
N GLU A 81 3.72 -1.05 20.07
CA GLU A 81 5.00 -1.53 20.60
C GLU A 81 6.22 -0.86 19.98
N GLY A 82 6.19 -0.53 18.69
CA GLY A 82 7.38 -0.09 17.96
C GLY A 82 7.31 1.26 17.26
N PHE A 83 6.11 1.85 17.13
CA PHE A 83 5.92 3.03 16.26
C PHE A 83 5.12 4.16 16.92
N GLY A 84 4.89 4.08 18.22
CA GLY A 84 4.22 5.16 18.96
C GLY A 84 2.72 5.27 18.72
N ALA A 85 2.08 4.24 18.19
CA ALA A 85 0.63 4.23 18.07
C ALA A 85 -0.03 4.10 19.45
N ARG A 86 -1.12 4.82 19.67
CA ARG A 86 -1.82 4.86 20.95
C ARG A 86 -3.33 4.83 20.72
N PRO A 87 -4.05 3.90 21.38
CA PRO A 87 -5.50 3.86 21.26
C PRO A 87 -6.13 4.96 22.09
N GLU A 88 -7.21 5.54 21.55
CA GLU A 88 -8.06 6.51 22.22
C GLU A 88 -9.52 6.16 21.93
N ALA A 89 -10.40 6.33 22.91
CA ALA A 89 -11.82 6.08 22.73
C ALA A 89 -12.66 7.05 23.57
N ASP A 90 -13.78 7.49 22.99
CA ASP A 90 -14.80 8.30 23.66
C ASP A 90 -16.18 7.98 23.08
N ALA A 91 -17.19 8.74 23.43
CA ALA A 91 -18.56 8.54 22.94
C ALA A 91 -18.69 8.67 21.41
N ALA A 92 -17.78 9.38 20.75
CA ALA A 92 -17.77 9.55 19.29
C ALA A 92 -17.13 8.36 18.56
N GLY A 93 -16.35 7.52 19.25
CA GLY A 93 -15.75 6.33 18.67
C GLY A 93 -14.33 6.04 19.16
N ALA A 94 -13.73 5.04 18.54
CA ALA A 94 -12.36 4.64 18.78
C ALA A 94 -11.45 5.16 17.67
N ARG A 95 -10.21 5.50 18.03
CA ARG A 95 -9.19 5.96 17.09
C ARG A 95 -7.80 5.58 17.56
N VAL A 96 -6.86 5.57 16.65
CA VAL A 96 -5.46 5.33 16.95
C VAL A 96 -4.69 6.61 16.60
N ALA A 97 -4.06 7.21 17.61
CA ALA A 97 -3.20 8.37 17.44
C ALA A 97 -1.74 7.92 17.39
N VAL A 98 -0.88 8.71 16.75
CA VAL A 98 0.58 8.51 16.79
C VAL A 98 1.16 9.60 17.69
N ASP A 99 1.88 9.18 18.75
CA ASP A 99 2.61 10.10 19.61
C ASP A 99 3.95 10.46 18.97
N PRO A 100 4.14 11.71 18.49
CA PRO A 100 5.38 12.09 17.79
C PRO A 100 6.61 12.07 18.70
N ALA A 101 6.43 12.10 20.01
CA ALA A 101 7.52 12.05 20.99
C ALA A 101 7.97 10.63 21.33
N ALA A 102 7.19 9.60 20.96
CA ALA A 102 7.55 8.22 21.24
C ALA A 102 8.75 7.76 20.38
N PRO A 103 9.63 6.90 20.93
CA PRO A 103 10.74 6.35 20.15
C PRO A 103 10.26 5.65 18.88
N GLY A 104 10.84 5.98 17.72
CA GLY A 104 10.51 5.37 16.44
C GLY A 104 9.23 5.87 15.77
N ALA A 105 8.55 6.87 16.34
CA ALA A 105 7.25 7.34 15.85
C ALA A 105 7.33 8.39 14.74
N GLN A 106 8.47 9.04 14.53
CA GLN A 106 8.56 10.26 13.73
C GLN A 106 8.16 10.05 12.26
N LYS A 107 8.60 8.96 11.65
CA LYS A 107 8.22 8.66 10.26
C LYS A 107 6.75 8.31 10.11
N LEU A 108 6.21 7.51 11.04
CA LEU A 108 4.80 7.15 11.02
C LEU A 108 3.92 8.38 11.29
N ASP A 109 4.29 9.24 12.23
CA ASP A 109 3.57 10.48 12.50
C ASP A 109 3.51 11.37 11.25
N ALA A 110 4.65 11.59 10.59
CA ALA A 110 4.71 12.37 9.35
C ALA A 110 3.86 11.74 8.24
N ALA A 111 3.90 10.43 8.10
CA ALA A 111 3.14 9.70 7.09
C ALA A 111 1.62 9.80 7.33
N VAL A 112 1.18 9.63 8.57
CA VAL A 112 -0.25 9.74 8.93
C VAL A 112 -0.75 11.17 8.73
N ARG A 113 0.05 12.19 9.05
CA ARG A 113 -0.30 13.59 8.79
C ARG A 113 -0.45 13.87 7.30
N ALA A 114 0.47 13.37 6.48
CA ALA A 114 0.39 13.48 5.02
C ALA A 114 -0.86 12.75 4.48
N TRP A 115 -1.15 11.58 4.99
CA TRP A 115 -2.35 10.82 4.62
C TRP A 115 -3.64 11.59 5.00
N ALA A 116 -3.71 12.13 6.20
CA ALA A 116 -4.84 12.94 6.63
C ALA A 116 -5.06 14.17 5.74
N ALA A 117 -3.97 14.85 5.36
CA ALA A 117 -4.03 16.00 4.46
C ALA A 117 -4.55 15.62 3.07
N MET A 118 -4.07 14.52 2.50
CA MET A 118 -4.53 14.03 1.18
C MET A 118 -5.98 13.56 1.22
N ARG A 119 -6.39 12.90 2.30
CA ARG A 119 -7.78 12.50 2.48
C ARG A 119 -8.72 13.70 2.56
N ALA A 120 -8.31 14.75 3.26
CA ALA A 120 -9.07 16.00 3.33
C ALA A 120 -9.24 16.66 1.94
N ARG A 121 -8.21 16.63 1.12
CA ARG A 121 -8.28 17.13 -0.25
C ARG A 121 -9.23 16.32 -1.12
N ARG A 122 -9.26 14.99 -0.97
CA ARG A 122 -10.25 14.15 -1.62
C ARG A 122 -11.66 14.47 -1.13
N ASP A 123 -11.86 14.57 0.16
CA ASP A 123 -13.18 14.81 0.78
C ASP A 123 -13.74 16.18 0.37
N SER A 124 -12.89 17.18 0.16
CA SER A 124 -13.28 18.52 -0.31
C SER A 124 -13.47 18.61 -1.83
N GLY A 125 -13.13 17.57 -2.58
CA GLY A 125 -13.20 17.56 -4.04
C GLY A 125 -12.03 18.24 -4.73
N GLU A 126 -10.99 18.65 -4.01
CA GLU A 126 -9.78 19.24 -4.59
C GLU A 126 -9.01 18.25 -5.45
N ILE A 127 -9.01 16.98 -5.08
CA ILE A 127 -8.50 15.87 -5.87
C ILE A 127 -9.58 14.81 -6.06
N SER A 128 -9.46 14.02 -7.13
CA SER A 128 -10.37 12.90 -7.40
C SER A 128 -10.04 11.70 -6.52
N GLU A 129 -11.00 10.76 -6.44
CA GLU A 129 -10.79 9.46 -5.80
C GLU A 129 -9.63 8.70 -6.46
N GLU A 130 -9.51 8.77 -7.78
CA GLU A 130 -8.43 8.11 -8.53
C GLU A 130 -7.05 8.70 -8.19
N GLU A 131 -6.95 10.03 -8.12
CA GLU A 131 -5.71 10.72 -7.70
C GLU A 131 -5.31 10.35 -6.28
N TYR A 132 -6.29 10.24 -5.37
CA TYR A 132 -6.06 9.81 -4.00
C TYR A 132 -5.55 8.36 -3.93
N LEU A 133 -6.14 7.45 -4.71
CA LEU A 133 -5.68 6.05 -4.78
C LEU A 133 -4.26 5.95 -5.35
N ASP A 134 -3.95 6.71 -6.40
CA ASP A 134 -2.60 6.75 -6.97
C ASP A 134 -1.58 7.27 -5.96
N TRP A 135 -1.93 8.31 -5.19
CA TRP A 135 -1.08 8.78 -4.13
C TRP A 135 -0.81 7.71 -3.06
N LYS A 136 -1.84 6.99 -2.61
CA LYS A 136 -1.69 5.92 -1.62
C LYS A 136 -0.76 4.82 -2.11
N ARG A 137 -0.85 4.43 -3.37
CA ARG A 137 -0.01 3.37 -3.96
C ARG A 137 1.44 3.80 -4.15
N GLY A 138 1.70 5.09 -4.33
CA GLY A 138 3.04 5.65 -4.50
C GLY A 138 3.64 6.27 -3.25
N PHE A 139 3.04 6.08 -2.09
CA PHE A 139 3.40 6.80 -0.86
C PHE A 139 4.88 6.65 -0.49
N GLY A 140 5.44 5.45 -0.52
CA GLY A 140 6.83 5.20 -0.17
C GLY A 140 7.85 5.92 -1.06
N LYS A 141 7.48 6.23 -2.30
CA LYS A 141 8.32 6.99 -3.23
C LYS A 141 8.35 8.49 -2.95
N ARG A 142 7.37 9.00 -2.21
CA ARG A 142 7.17 10.44 -1.96
C ARG A 142 7.56 10.87 -0.56
N VAL A 143 7.74 9.94 0.36
CA VAL A 143 8.02 10.19 1.78
C VAL A 143 9.41 9.71 2.18
N GLY A 144 10.09 9.01 1.27
CA GLY A 144 11.46 8.49 1.49
C GLY A 144 12.53 9.56 1.50
#